data_bee6305ef32e518e84e41bd90264d62b
#
_entry.id   bee6305ef32e518e84e41bd90264d62b
#
_cell.length_a   1.000
_cell.length_b   1.000
_cell.length_c   1.000
_cell.angle_alpha   90.00
_cell.angle_beta   90.00
_cell.angle_gamma   90.00
#
_symmetry.space_group_name_H-M   'P 1'
#
loop_
_entity.id
_entity.type
_entity.pdbx_description
1 polymer ?
#
loop_
_entity_poly.entity_id
_entity_poly.type
_entity_poly.pdbx_seq_one_letter_code
_entity_poly.pdbx_strand_id
1 'polypeptide(L)'
;MSPSPREQANAAVREFLAKRDWAAQTPARKRILVAFLRLAATNGYNSVSMRTLGRELGLKAPSLYSSFPKGKDQIVAESLLWFTHGFARDLLDAVQESPCAGDYWAALVRFHVAQQVSTPEADLWNLLVASDKVAGFLGQELREELAFWQSLHEEMYTAAAEEMGLAVTRQTIQAIFTLLDGAAHWSAWDGTVAHLESLTDYGVALSRSLLEAGTRTPAGA
;
A
#
# COMPACT_ATOMS: atom_id res chain seq x y z
N MET A 1 4.68 -29.72 -11.55
CA MET A 1 3.61 -29.26 -10.64
C MET A 1 3.23 -27.87 -11.06
N SER A 2 1.95 -27.54 -11.15
CA SER A 2 1.51 -26.17 -11.37
C SER A 2 1.83 -25.33 -10.12
N PRO A 3 2.17 -24.04 -10.27
CA PRO A 3 2.41 -23.17 -9.13
C PRO A 3 1.13 -23.03 -8.28
N SER A 4 1.31 -22.89 -6.97
CA SER A 4 0.19 -22.68 -6.05
C SER A 4 -0.46 -21.31 -6.26
N PRO A 5 -1.71 -21.06 -5.77
CA PRO A 5 -2.34 -19.75 -5.83
C PRO A 5 -1.45 -18.62 -5.27
N ARG A 6 -0.80 -18.83 -4.11
CA ARG A 6 0.13 -17.86 -3.51
C ARG A 6 1.35 -17.60 -4.38
N GLU A 7 1.93 -18.64 -4.99
CA GLU A 7 3.07 -18.50 -5.91
C GLU A 7 2.68 -17.70 -7.15
N GLN A 8 1.47 -17.91 -7.68
CA GLN A 8 0.93 -17.15 -8.81
C GLN A 8 0.72 -15.67 -8.44
N ALA A 9 0.09 -15.40 -7.29
CA ALA A 9 -0.11 -14.03 -6.80
C ALA A 9 1.24 -13.31 -6.58
N ASN A 10 2.22 -13.97 -5.95
CA ASN A 10 3.56 -13.42 -5.77
C ASN A 10 4.27 -13.17 -7.11
N ALA A 11 4.11 -14.04 -8.10
CA ALA A 11 4.67 -13.85 -9.44
C ALA A 11 4.08 -12.61 -10.12
N ALA A 12 2.75 -12.41 -10.04
CA ALA A 12 2.08 -11.24 -10.59
C ALA A 12 2.56 -9.92 -9.95
N VAL A 13 2.81 -9.92 -8.64
CA VAL A 13 3.42 -8.75 -7.96
C VAL A 13 4.86 -8.52 -8.43
N ARG A 14 5.66 -9.56 -8.63
CA ARG A 14 7.02 -9.40 -9.19
C ARG A 14 6.98 -8.83 -10.62
N GLU A 15 6.03 -9.26 -11.45
CA GLU A 15 5.83 -8.69 -12.79
C GLU A 15 5.41 -7.22 -12.73
N PHE A 16 4.56 -6.84 -11.77
CA PHE A 16 4.22 -5.44 -11.54
C PHE A 16 5.46 -4.61 -11.19
N LEU A 17 6.28 -5.11 -10.25
CA LEU A 17 7.51 -4.43 -9.84
C LEU A 17 8.53 -4.30 -10.98
N ALA A 18 8.61 -5.27 -11.88
CA ALA A 18 9.53 -5.27 -13.02
C ALA A 18 9.20 -4.20 -14.08
N LYS A 19 7.98 -3.64 -14.08
CA LYS A 19 7.57 -2.60 -15.05
C LYS A 19 8.33 -1.28 -14.88
N ARG A 20 8.90 -1.01 -13.69
CA ARG A 20 9.61 0.24 -13.39
C ARG A 20 10.92 -0.04 -12.66
N ASP A 21 12.01 0.38 -13.27
CA ASP A 21 13.33 0.38 -12.61
C ASP A 21 13.51 1.66 -11.78
N TRP A 22 13.12 1.60 -10.52
CA TRP A 22 13.34 2.68 -9.57
C TRP A 22 14.82 2.81 -9.16
N ALA A 23 15.64 1.76 -9.37
CA ALA A 23 17.08 1.83 -9.09
C ALA A 23 17.79 2.78 -10.05
N ALA A 24 17.34 2.85 -11.31
CA ALA A 24 17.85 3.76 -12.32
C ALA A 24 17.54 5.24 -12.08
N GLN A 25 16.61 5.56 -11.16
CA GLN A 25 16.31 6.96 -10.82
C GLN A 25 17.48 7.63 -10.10
N THR A 26 17.77 8.88 -10.48
CA THR A 26 18.84 9.65 -9.86
C THR A 26 18.57 9.87 -8.36
N PRO A 27 19.64 9.95 -7.52
CA PRO A 27 19.46 10.24 -6.09
C PRO A 27 18.70 11.55 -5.84
N ALA A 28 18.88 12.55 -6.70
CA ALA A 28 18.17 13.82 -6.59
C ALA A 28 16.65 13.65 -6.78
N ARG A 29 16.22 12.88 -7.81
CA ARG A 29 14.79 12.60 -8.01
C ARG A 29 14.19 11.82 -6.83
N LYS A 30 14.86 10.77 -6.36
CA LYS A 30 14.42 10.00 -5.18
C LYS A 30 14.21 10.88 -3.95
N ARG A 31 15.17 11.79 -3.67
CA ARG A 31 15.05 12.75 -2.56
C ARG A 31 13.83 13.66 -2.70
N ILE A 32 13.49 14.10 -3.92
CA ILE A 32 12.32 14.95 -4.16
C ILE A 32 11.03 14.18 -3.90
N LEU A 33 10.90 12.93 -4.38
CA LEU A 33 9.73 12.08 -4.17
C LEU A 33 9.51 11.80 -2.67
N VAL A 34 10.55 11.40 -1.95
CA VAL A 34 10.49 11.14 -0.50
C VAL A 34 10.13 12.41 0.28
N ALA A 35 10.75 13.54 -0.04
CA ALA A 35 10.45 14.81 0.63
C ALA A 35 9.01 15.26 0.37
N PHE A 36 8.48 15.05 -0.84
CA PHE A 36 7.07 15.33 -1.15
C PHE A 36 6.14 14.50 -0.27
N LEU A 37 6.32 13.18 -0.22
CA LEU A 37 5.49 12.29 0.60
C LEU A 37 5.50 12.71 2.07
N ARG A 38 6.69 12.92 2.64
CA ARG A 38 6.84 13.35 4.04
C ARG A 38 6.15 14.68 4.31
N LEU A 39 6.37 15.70 3.47
CA LEU A 39 5.75 17.02 3.65
C LEU A 39 4.23 16.93 3.51
N ALA A 40 3.72 16.15 2.55
CA ALA A 40 2.30 16.00 2.32
C ALA A 40 1.62 15.21 3.46
N ALA A 41 2.26 14.18 4.00
CA ALA A 41 1.77 13.44 5.16
C ALA A 41 1.74 14.30 6.43
N THR A 42 2.79 15.12 6.65
CA THR A 42 2.92 15.93 7.88
C THR A 42 2.08 17.21 7.85
N ASN A 43 2.07 17.93 6.72
CA ASN A 43 1.50 19.29 6.61
C ASN A 43 0.23 19.34 5.75
N GLY A 44 -0.22 18.20 5.25
CA GLY A 44 -1.34 18.07 4.32
C GLY A 44 -0.94 18.34 2.86
N TYR A 45 -1.54 17.60 1.94
CA TYR A 45 -1.27 17.66 0.50
C TYR A 45 -1.33 19.07 -0.11
N ASN A 46 -2.34 19.87 0.29
CA ASN A 46 -2.56 21.21 -0.27
C ASN A 46 -1.48 22.22 0.13
N SER A 47 -0.75 21.99 1.23
CA SER A 47 0.32 22.88 1.69
C SER A 47 1.60 22.71 0.87
N VAL A 48 1.76 21.58 0.15
CA VAL A 48 2.97 21.29 -0.62
C VAL A 48 2.90 21.94 -1.99
N SER A 49 3.81 22.90 -2.21
CA SER A 49 4.02 23.58 -3.49
C SER A 49 5.48 23.34 -3.96
N MET A 50 5.76 23.64 -5.23
CA MET A 50 7.13 23.63 -5.76
C MET A 50 8.07 24.53 -4.94
N ARG A 51 7.55 25.65 -4.42
CA ARG A 51 8.31 26.58 -3.57
C ARG A 51 8.63 25.99 -2.19
N THR A 52 7.62 25.39 -1.51
CA THR A 52 7.83 24.77 -0.19
C THR A 52 8.75 23.57 -0.29
N LEU A 53 8.61 22.76 -1.34
CA LEU A 53 9.47 21.61 -1.61
C LEU A 53 10.92 22.04 -1.92
N GLY A 54 11.09 23.08 -2.74
CA GLY A 54 12.41 23.66 -3.00
C GLY A 54 13.11 24.18 -1.75
N ARG A 55 12.37 24.84 -0.87
CA ARG A 55 12.90 25.34 0.43
C ARG A 55 13.33 24.17 1.33
N GLU A 56 12.52 23.14 1.43
CA GLU A 56 12.82 21.93 2.23
C GLU A 56 14.10 21.22 1.76
N LEU A 57 14.31 21.16 0.47
CA LEU A 57 15.44 20.48 -0.15
C LEU A 57 16.67 21.35 -0.36
N GLY A 58 16.56 22.67 -0.10
CA GLY A 58 17.62 23.62 -0.47
C GLY A 58 17.81 23.76 -1.97
N LEU A 59 16.77 23.53 -2.78
CA LEU A 59 16.81 23.58 -4.23
C LEU A 59 16.12 24.82 -4.77
N LYS A 60 16.67 25.40 -5.85
CA LYS A 60 15.99 26.46 -6.60
C LYS A 60 14.91 25.87 -7.50
N ALA A 61 13.84 26.63 -7.77
CA ALA A 61 12.74 26.20 -8.62
C ALA A 61 13.16 25.64 -9.99
N PRO A 62 14.12 26.24 -10.73
CA PRO A 62 14.60 25.69 -11.98
C PRO A 62 15.13 24.23 -11.87
N SER A 63 15.80 23.90 -10.77
CA SER A 63 16.31 22.53 -10.54
C SER A 63 15.20 21.50 -10.34
N LEU A 64 14.10 21.90 -9.68
CA LEU A 64 12.93 21.05 -9.54
C LEU A 64 12.23 20.84 -10.89
N TYR A 65 12.02 21.89 -11.67
CA TYR A 65 11.41 21.79 -13.00
C TYR A 65 12.27 21.04 -14.00
N SER A 66 13.61 21.09 -13.88
CA SER A 66 14.52 20.27 -14.67
C SER A 66 14.34 18.77 -14.41
N SER A 67 14.07 18.39 -13.16
CA SER A 67 13.80 17.00 -12.77
C SER A 67 12.34 16.57 -13.03
N PHE A 68 11.40 17.49 -12.90
CA PHE A 68 9.96 17.25 -13.05
C PHE A 68 9.32 18.37 -13.90
N PRO A 69 9.44 18.27 -15.24
CA PRO A 69 8.96 19.32 -16.14
C PRO A 69 7.47 19.65 -16.05
N LYS A 70 6.64 18.64 -15.71
CA LYS A 70 5.19 18.82 -15.47
C LYS A 70 4.85 19.36 -14.07
N GLY A 71 5.88 19.72 -13.27
CA GLY A 71 5.71 20.30 -11.95
C GLY A 71 5.14 19.37 -10.89
N LYS A 72 4.26 19.93 -10.02
CA LYS A 72 3.71 19.21 -8.85
C LYS A 72 2.96 17.97 -9.24
N ASP A 73 2.17 17.98 -10.30
CA ASP A 73 1.33 16.83 -10.69
C ASP A 73 2.19 15.61 -11.05
N GLN A 74 3.33 15.83 -11.70
CA GLN A 74 4.29 14.76 -11.98
C GLN A 74 4.94 14.24 -10.69
N ILE A 75 5.29 15.13 -9.76
CA ILE A 75 5.86 14.72 -8.46
C ILE A 75 4.84 13.89 -7.68
N VAL A 76 3.59 14.30 -7.65
CA VAL A 76 2.48 13.54 -7.01
C VAL A 76 2.40 12.13 -7.59
N ALA A 77 2.25 12.04 -8.91
CA ALA A 77 2.10 10.77 -9.59
C ALA A 77 3.29 9.83 -9.34
N GLU A 78 4.51 10.32 -9.52
CA GLU A 78 5.70 9.53 -9.32
C GLU A 78 5.94 9.19 -7.84
N SER A 79 5.53 10.05 -6.90
CA SER A 79 5.64 9.77 -5.46
C SER A 79 4.67 8.68 -5.02
N LEU A 80 3.43 8.70 -5.52
CA LEU A 80 2.46 7.64 -5.25
C LEU A 80 2.96 6.29 -5.77
N LEU A 81 3.48 6.25 -7.00
CA LEU A 81 4.05 5.03 -7.58
C LEU A 81 5.32 4.58 -6.83
N TRP A 82 6.17 5.52 -6.44
CA TRP A 82 7.35 5.21 -5.62
C TRP A 82 6.96 4.52 -4.32
N PHE A 83 5.96 5.06 -3.62
CA PHE A 83 5.43 4.48 -2.39
C PHE A 83 4.82 3.10 -2.65
N THR A 84 3.96 2.98 -3.66
CA THR A 84 3.30 1.73 -4.06
C THR A 84 4.31 0.63 -4.36
N HIS A 85 5.35 0.91 -5.15
CA HIS A 85 6.38 -0.08 -5.47
C HIS A 85 7.26 -0.44 -4.26
N GLY A 86 7.53 0.53 -3.38
CA GLY A 86 8.20 0.27 -2.10
C GLY A 86 7.40 -0.69 -1.25
N PHE A 87 6.12 -0.36 -1.02
CA PHE A 87 5.18 -1.19 -0.28
C PHE A 87 5.07 -2.62 -0.87
N ALA A 88 4.89 -2.73 -2.19
CA ALA A 88 4.76 -4.02 -2.87
C ALA A 88 6.00 -4.91 -2.70
N ARG A 89 7.20 -4.34 -2.78
CA ARG A 89 8.45 -5.07 -2.58
C ARG A 89 8.58 -5.55 -1.13
N ASP A 90 8.39 -4.64 -0.18
CA ASP A 90 8.53 -4.94 1.24
C ASP A 90 7.47 -5.97 1.71
N LEU A 91 6.27 -5.93 1.09
CA LEU A 91 5.22 -6.95 1.30
C LEU A 91 5.66 -8.33 0.79
N LEU A 92 6.24 -8.40 -0.42
CA LEU A 92 6.78 -9.68 -0.96
C LEU A 92 7.88 -10.25 -0.06
N ASP A 93 8.77 -9.40 0.45
CA ASP A 93 9.82 -9.80 1.38
C ASP A 93 9.24 -10.33 2.70
N ALA A 94 8.18 -9.69 3.21
CA ALA A 94 7.50 -10.11 4.43
C ALA A 94 6.85 -11.50 4.34
N VAL A 95 6.38 -11.90 3.15
CA VAL A 95 5.68 -13.18 2.96
C VAL A 95 6.54 -14.32 2.41
N GLN A 96 7.78 -14.03 1.95
CA GLN A 96 8.56 -15.00 1.19
C GLN A 96 8.92 -16.27 1.96
N GLU A 97 9.10 -16.19 3.28
CA GLU A 97 9.48 -17.32 4.16
C GLU A 97 8.28 -17.98 4.84
N SER A 98 7.06 -17.71 4.37
CA SER A 98 5.84 -18.27 4.97
C SER A 98 5.65 -19.73 4.56
N PRO A 99 5.79 -20.71 5.49
CA PRO A 99 5.78 -22.13 5.17
C PRO A 99 4.38 -22.64 4.78
N CYS A 100 3.33 -22.00 5.25
CA CYS A 100 1.95 -22.39 4.96
C CYS A 100 1.06 -21.17 4.69
N ALA A 101 -0.14 -21.40 4.17
CA ALA A 101 -1.10 -20.34 3.85
C ALA A 101 -1.53 -19.53 5.08
N GLY A 102 -1.63 -20.17 6.25
CA GLY A 102 -1.97 -19.50 7.50
C GLY A 102 -0.89 -18.52 7.98
N ASP A 103 0.38 -18.88 7.81
CA ASP A 103 1.52 -18.00 8.14
C ASP A 103 1.65 -16.89 7.12
N TYR A 104 1.42 -17.18 5.84
CA TYR A 104 1.37 -16.19 4.78
C TYR A 104 0.26 -15.15 5.03
N TRP A 105 -0.95 -15.58 5.39
CA TRP A 105 -2.03 -14.69 5.80
C TRP A 105 -1.61 -13.80 6.97
N ALA A 106 -1.03 -14.40 7.99
CA ALA A 106 -0.59 -13.65 9.16
C ALA A 106 0.50 -12.62 8.81
N ALA A 107 1.44 -12.98 7.93
CA ALA A 107 2.49 -12.06 7.45
C ALA A 107 1.90 -10.89 6.65
N LEU A 108 0.95 -11.14 5.73
CA LEU A 108 0.23 -10.09 5.00
C LEU A 108 -0.44 -9.10 5.97
N VAL A 109 -1.21 -9.61 6.92
CA VAL A 109 -1.96 -8.78 7.87
C VAL A 109 -1.03 -8.01 8.79
N ARG A 110 0.00 -8.63 9.35
CA ARG A 110 0.98 -7.95 10.22
C ARG A 110 1.68 -6.84 9.48
N PHE A 111 2.14 -7.10 8.26
CA PHE A 111 2.76 -6.08 7.43
C PHE A 111 1.79 -4.92 7.15
N HIS A 112 0.55 -5.23 6.74
CA HIS A 112 -0.46 -4.22 6.44
C HIS A 112 -0.74 -3.33 7.66
N VAL A 113 -1.06 -3.90 8.82
CA VAL A 113 -1.30 -3.15 10.06
C VAL A 113 -0.08 -2.32 10.44
N ALA A 114 1.12 -2.91 10.41
CA ALA A 114 2.35 -2.19 10.73
C ALA A 114 2.56 -0.97 9.84
N GLN A 115 2.34 -1.11 8.53
CA GLN A 115 2.45 0.01 7.58
C GLN A 115 1.43 1.12 7.87
N GLN A 116 0.17 0.77 8.12
CA GLN A 116 -0.88 1.76 8.40
C GLN A 116 -0.66 2.51 9.72
N VAL A 117 -0.10 1.84 10.71
CA VAL A 117 0.11 2.43 12.04
C VAL A 117 1.41 3.24 12.09
N SER A 118 2.51 2.75 11.48
CA SER A 118 3.84 3.34 11.64
C SER A 118 4.33 4.20 10.47
N THR A 119 3.59 4.24 9.35
CA THR A 119 4.01 4.94 8.13
C THR A 119 3.00 6.02 7.75
N PRO A 120 3.21 7.30 8.12
CA PRO A 120 2.27 8.38 7.81
C PRO A 120 1.96 8.54 6.31
N GLU A 121 2.87 8.10 5.44
CA GLU A 121 2.69 8.09 3.99
C GLU A 121 1.62 7.10 3.52
N ALA A 122 1.32 6.05 4.31
CA ALA A 122 0.24 5.11 4.02
C ALA A 122 -1.13 5.79 4.13
N ASP A 123 -1.36 6.56 5.20
CA ASP A 123 -2.58 7.36 5.37
C ASP A 123 -2.72 8.40 4.26
N LEU A 124 -1.62 9.06 3.88
CA LEU A 124 -1.62 10.00 2.76
C LEU A 124 -2.02 9.32 1.45
N TRP A 125 -1.47 8.13 1.18
CA TRP A 125 -1.78 7.35 -0.02
C TRP A 125 -3.28 7.01 -0.06
N ASN A 126 -3.84 6.47 1.03
CA ASN A 126 -5.26 6.15 1.17
C ASN A 126 -6.14 7.38 0.94
N LEU A 127 -5.77 8.51 1.57
CA LEU A 127 -6.50 9.78 1.42
C LEU A 127 -6.50 10.29 -0.03
N LEU A 128 -5.35 10.27 -0.71
CA LEU A 128 -5.24 10.77 -2.08
C LEU A 128 -5.99 9.88 -3.06
N VAL A 129 -5.89 8.55 -2.94
CA VAL A 129 -6.61 7.60 -3.80
C VAL A 129 -8.12 7.69 -3.56
N ALA A 130 -8.56 7.79 -2.31
CA ALA A 130 -9.99 7.96 -2.00
C ALA A 130 -10.53 9.32 -2.50
N SER A 131 -9.77 10.41 -2.34
CA SER A 131 -10.15 11.74 -2.79
C SER A 131 -10.23 11.82 -4.32
N ASP A 132 -9.37 11.11 -5.04
CA ASP A 132 -9.39 11.09 -6.51
C ASP A 132 -10.68 10.48 -7.07
N LYS A 133 -11.29 9.51 -6.39
CA LYS A 133 -12.57 8.93 -6.79
C LYS A 133 -13.69 9.96 -6.93
N VAL A 134 -13.59 11.07 -6.18
CA VAL A 134 -14.57 12.17 -6.20
C VAL A 134 -14.08 13.33 -7.06
N ALA A 135 -12.82 13.72 -6.93
CA ALA A 135 -12.28 14.93 -7.52
C ALA A 135 -11.61 14.72 -8.89
N GLY A 136 -11.21 13.49 -9.23
CA GLY A 136 -10.65 13.13 -10.54
C GLY A 136 -9.37 13.87 -10.91
N PHE A 137 -8.50 14.17 -9.92
CA PHE A 137 -7.29 14.98 -10.15
C PHE A 137 -6.06 14.16 -10.59
N LEU A 138 -6.07 12.85 -10.37
CA LEU A 138 -5.02 11.97 -10.88
C LEU A 138 -5.25 11.66 -12.37
N GLY A 139 -4.18 11.56 -13.14
CA GLY A 139 -4.26 11.12 -14.53
C GLY A 139 -4.78 9.69 -14.67
N GLN A 140 -5.45 9.40 -15.79
CA GLN A 140 -6.07 8.09 -16.01
C GLN A 140 -5.06 6.93 -15.92
N GLU A 141 -3.90 7.06 -16.55
CA GLU A 141 -2.84 6.05 -16.51
C GLU A 141 -2.40 5.71 -15.08
N LEU A 142 -2.24 6.74 -14.23
CA LEU A 142 -1.89 6.53 -12.82
C LEU A 142 -3.01 5.83 -12.07
N ARG A 143 -4.27 6.22 -12.30
CA ARG A 143 -5.45 5.58 -11.69
C ARG A 143 -5.51 4.08 -12.01
N GLU A 144 -5.29 3.74 -13.29
CA GLU A 144 -5.27 2.36 -13.76
C GLU A 144 -4.14 1.56 -13.12
N GLU A 145 -2.95 2.14 -12.99
CA GLU A 145 -1.81 1.48 -12.35
C GLU A 145 -2.02 1.26 -10.85
N LEU A 146 -2.58 2.24 -10.13
CA LEU A 146 -2.91 2.11 -8.71
C LEU A 146 -4.06 1.11 -8.48
N ALA A 147 -5.09 1.11 -9.33
CA ALA A 147 -6.18 0.14 -9.26
C ALA A 147 -5.68 -1.29 -9.55
N PHE A 148 -4.77 -1.44 -10.49
CA PHE A 148 -4.14 -2.72 -10.80
C PHE A 148 -3.33 -3.23 -9.60
N TRP A 149 -2.55 -2.36 -8.95
CA TRP A 149 -1.86 -2.72 -7.70
C TRP A 149 -2.83 -3.19 -6.63
N GLN A 150 -3.94 -2.44 -6.41
CA GLN A 150 -4.94 -2.83 -5.42
C GLN A 150 -5.51 -4.23 -5.71
N SER A 151 -5.76 -4.55 -6.99
CA SER A 151 -6.25 -5.89 -7.37
C SER A 151 -5.23 -7.00 -7.09
N LEU A 152 -3.95 -6.75 -7.32
CA LEU A 152 -2.88 -7.71 -7.00
C LEU A 152 -2.76 -7.94 -5.48
N HIS A 153 -2.88 -6.87 -4.70
CA HIS A 153 -2.84 -6.96 -3.25
C HIS A 153 -4.04 -7.74 -2.70
N GLU A 154 -5.28 -7.48 -3.19
CA GLU A 154 -6.47 -8.27 -2.88
C GLU A 154 -6.27 -9.75 -3.25
N GLU A 155 -5.64 -10.05 -4.42
CA GLU A 155 -5.37 -11.41 -4.88
C GLU A 155 -4.44 -12.19 -3.97
N MET A 156 -3.42 -11.56 -3.37
CA MET A 156 -2.56 -12.22 -2.38
C MET A 156 -3.35 -12.75 -1.17
N TYR A 157 -4.32 -11.96 -0.68
CA TYR A 157 -5.21 -12.39 0.41
C TYR A 157 -6.17 -13.49 -0.03
N THR A 158 -6.74 -13.36 -1.23
CA THR A 158 -7.64 -14.36 -1.81
C THR A 158 -6.92 -15.70 -1.96
N ALA A 159 -5.72 -15.70 -2.54
CA ALA A 159 -4.90 -16.88 -2.73
C ALA A 159 -4.55 -17.58 -1.40
N ALA A 160 -4.25 -16.80 -0.36
CA ALA A 160 -4.00 -17.36 0.98
C ALA A 160 -5.25 -18.02 1.56
N ALA A 161 -6.41 -17.36 1.43
CA ALA A 161 -7.68 -17.91 1.92
C ALA A 161 -8.07 -19.20 1.19
N GLU A 162 -7.92 -19.25 -0.13
CA GLU A 162 -8.17 -20.44 -0.95
C GLU A 162 -7.29 -21.62 -0.55
N GLU A 163 -5.97 -21.40 -0.35
CA GLU A 163 -5.07 -22.45 0.11
C GLU A 163 -5.34 -22.90 1.57
N MET A 164 -5.97 -22.04 2.39
CA MET A 164 -6.50 -22.46 3.71
C MET A 164 -7.81 -23.26 3.60
N GLY A 165 -8.34 -23.48 2.38
CA GLY A 165 -9.61 -24.16 2.15
C GLY A 165 -10.85 -23.32 2.45
N LEU A 166 -10.71 -21.98 2.46
CA LEU A 166 -11.80 -21.06 2.75
C LEU A 166 -12.37 -20.49 1.44
N ALA A 167 -13.67 -20.68 1.21
CA ALA A 167 -14.38 -20.03 0.12
C ALA A 167 -14.73 -18.59 0.53
N VAL A 168 -13.99 -17.63 0.00
CA VAL A 168 -14.19 -16.21 0.32
C VAL A 168 -14.75 -15.45 -0.87
N THR A 169 -15.58 -14.45 -0.59
CA THR A 169 -16.06 -13.51 -1.59
C THR A 169 -15.13 -12.31 -1.67
N ARG A 170 -15.11 -11.63 -2.83
CA ARG A 170 -14.41 -10.36 -2.97
C ARG A 170 -14.86 -9.34 -1.92
N GLN A 171 -16.16 -9.33 -1.57
CA GLN A 171 -16.70 -8.44 -0.55
C GLN A 171 -16.07 -8.70 0.83
N THR A 172 -15.86 -9.97 1.21
CA THR A 172 -15.19 -10.33 2.45
C THR A 172 -13.75 -9.80 2.49
N ILE A 173 -12.99 -9.99 1.40
CA ILE A 173 -11.63 -9.46 1.29
C ILE A 173 -11.62 -7.94 1.39
N GLN A 174 -12.50 -7.24 0.69
CA GLN A 174 -12.60 -5.77 0.74
C GLN A 174 -13.01 -5.25 2.12
N ALA A 175 -13.86 -5.96 2.86
CA ALA A 175 -14.19 -5.62 4.24
C ALA A 175 -12.96 -5.75 5.16
N ILE A 176 -12.16 -6.80 4.98
CA ILE A 176 -10.89 -6.98 5.69
C ILE A 176 -9.92 -5.85 5.34
N PHE A 177 -9.75 -5.49 4.08
CA PHE A 177 -8.92 -4.35 3.68
C PHE A 177 -9.37 -3.05 4.35
N THR A 178 -10.68 -2.75 4.33
CA THR A 178 -11.21 -1.53 4.98
C THR A 178 -10.88 -1.49 6.48
N LEU A 179 -10.94 -2.65 7.15
CA LEU A 179 -10.54 -2.77 8.54
C LEU A 179 -9.05 -2.50 8.74
N LEU A 180 -8.19 -3.12 7.92
CA LEU A 180 -6.74 -3.00 8.04
C LEU A 180 -6.26 -1.61 7.63
N ASP A 181 -6.78 -1.02 6.56
CA ASP A 181 -6.51 0.37 6.14
C ASP A 181 -6.87 1.38 7.25
N GLY A 182 -7.90 1.07 8.03
CA GLY A 182 -8.30 1.87 9.18
C GLY A 182 -7.48 1.67 10.45
N ALA A 183 -6.40 0.88 10.43
CA ALA A 183 -5.66 0.50 11.64
C ALA A 183 -5.15 1.70 12.44
N ALA A 184 -4.69 2.76 11.79
CA ALA A 184 -4.29 4.00 12.46
C ALA A 184 -5.40 4.63 13.32
N HIS A 185 -6.68 4.42 12.96
CA HIS A 185 -7.82 5.03 13.64
C HIS A 185 -8.29 4.25 14.88
N TRP A 186 -8.15 2.91 14.88
CA TRP A 186 -8.62 2.08 15.97
C TRP A 186 -7.52 1.55 16.90
N SER A 187 -6.24 1.67 16.50
CA SER A 187 -5.12 1.05 17.22
C SER A 187 -4.65 1.83 18.45
N ALA A 188 -4.82 3.15 18.47
CA ALA A 188 -4.27 4.05 19.50
C ALA A 188 -2.79 3.75 19.81
N TRP A 189 -1.97 3.50 18.78
CA TRP A 189 -0.57 3.12 18.93
C TRP A 189 0.24 4.15 19.71
N ASP A 190 1.02 3.67 20.68
CA ASP A 190 1.81 4.48 21.60
C ASP A 190 3.27 4.73 21.14
N GLY A 191 3.64 4.25 19.95
CA GLY A 191 4.99 4.36 19.39
C GLY A 191 5.95 3.25 19.82
N THR A 192 5.51 2.28 20.64
CA THR A 192 6.38 1.19 21.10
C THR A 192 6.30 -0.05 20.21
N VAL A 193 7.42 -0.79 20.12
CA VAL A 193 7.48 -2.07 19.36
C VAL A 193 6.54 -3.11 19.97
N ALA A 194 6.52 -3.24 21.30
CA ALA A 194 5.67 -4.22 21.99
C ALA A 194 4.18 -3.97 21.73
N HIS A 195 3.75 -2.70 21.69
CA HIS A 195 2.37 -2.38 21.33
C HIS A 195 2.09 -2.67 19.85
N LEU A 196 3.04 -2.37 18.95
CA LEU A 196 2.88 -2.70 17.54
C LEU A 196 2.72 -4.21 17.31
N GLU A 197 3.52 -5.06 17.98
CA GLU A 197 3.38 -6.52 17.92
C GLU A 197 1.99 -6.95 18.38
N SER A 198 1.49 -6.43 19.50
CA SER A 198 0.15 -6.72 19.99
C SER A 198 -0.94 -6.30 19.01
N LEU A 199 -0.82 -5.12 18.38
CA LEU A 199 -1.76 -4.62 17.39
C LEU A 199 -1.79 -5.47 16.12
N THR A 200 -0.62 -5.89 15.64
CA THR A 200 -0.53 -6.75 14.45
C THR A 200 -1.13 -8.13 14.72
N ASP A 201 -0.91 -8.71 15.89
CA ASP A 201 -1.52 -9.99 16.29
C ASP A 201 -3.04 -9.87 16.45
N TYR A 202 -3.52 -8.75 17.01
CA TYR A 202 -4.95 -8.45 17.06
C TYR A 202 -5.56 -8.33 15.65
N GLY A 203 -4.88 -7.65 14.72
CA GLY A 203 -5.29 -7.58 13.32
C GLY A 203 -5.42 -8.96 12.66
N VAL A 204 -4.47 -9.86 12.94
CA VAL A 204 -4.52 -11.26 12.45
C VAL A 204 -5.74 -11.99 13.01
N ALA A 205 -5.99 -11.90 14.31
CA ALA A 205 -7.14 -12.56 14.94
C ALA A 205 -8.47 -12.03 14.38
N LEU A 206 -8.58 -10.70 14.24
CA LEU A 206 -9.80 -10.05 13.77
C LEU A 206 -10.06 -10.37 12.28
N SER A 207 -9.05 -10.32 11.42
CA SER A 207 -9.20 -10.67 10.01
C SER A 207 -9.59 -12.13 9.79
N ARG A 208 -9.06 -13.06 10.60
CA ARG A 208 -9.45 -14.47 10.56
C ARG A 208 -10.92 -14.66 10.98
N SER A 209 -11.38 -13.94 12.01
CA SER A 209 -12.78 -13.99 12.41
C SER A 209 -13.72 -13.52 11.29
N LEU A 210 -13.34 -12.50 10.53
CA LEU A 210 -14.09 -12.05 9.35
C LEU A 210 -14.09 -13.07 8.22
N LEU A 211 -12.96 -13.75 7.96
CA LEU A 211 -12.90 -14.83 6.97
C LEU A 211 -13.89 -15.95 7.33
N GLU A 212 -13.86 -16.42 8.57
CA GLU A 212 -14.75 -17.48 9.05
C GLU A 212 -16.24 -17.07 9.00
N ALA A 213 -16.55 -15.82 9.31
CA ALA A 213 -17.90 -15.30 9.20
C ALA A 213 -18.37 -15.22 7.74
N GLY A 214 -17.49 -14.78 6.82
CA GLY A 214 -17.77 -14.69 5.39
C GLY A 214 -18.06 -16.03 4.73
N THR A 215 -17.46 -17.11 5.21
CA THR A 215 -17.70 -18.48 4.70
C THR A 215 -19.03 -19.07 5.17
N ARG A 216 -19.64 -18.54 6.22
CA ARG A 216 -20.92 -19.02 6.79
C ARG A 216 -22.15 -18.39 6.15
N THR A 217 -21.99 -17.32 5.37
CA THR A 217 -23.11 -16.67 4.70
C THR A 217 -23.32 -17.36 3.33
N PRO A 218 -24.43 -18.12 3.11
CA PRO A 218 -24.68 -18.71 1.81
C PRO A 218 -24.85 -17.59 0.76
N ALA A 219 -24.22 -17.77 -0.41
CA ALA A 219 -24.46 -16.93 -1.57
C ALA A 219 -25.93 -17.02 -1.96
N GLY A 220 -26.74 -16.05 -1.59
CA GLY A 220 -28.15 -15.97 -1.98
C GLY A 220 -29.09 -15.63 -0.80
N ALA A 221 -29.19 -14.36 -0.52
CA ALA A 221 -30.39 -13.75 0.08
C ALA A 221 -30.71 -12.49 -0.72
#